data_7d60717fc72649fefdc943e5dc4f9391
#
_entry.id   7d60717fc72649fefdc943e5dc4f9391
#
_cell.length_a   1.000
_cell.length_b   1.000
_cell.length_c   1.000
_cell.angle_alpha   90.00
_cell.angle_beta   90.00
_cell.angle_gamma   90.00
#
_symmetry.space_group_name_H-M   'P 1'
#
loop_
_entity.id
_entity.type
_entity.pdbx_description
1 polymer ?
#
loop_
_entity_poly.entity_id
_entity_poly.type
_entity_poly.pdbx_seq_one_letter_code
_entity_poly.pdbx_strand_id
1 'polypeptide(L)'
;MRHVILNCGVAPIESTESYELSALPTRSELKILNAITKEVLPEDPTPSLEEIAASPDVAHLGEPGFAPQLIDDPLRFIVHGDDAALAAIITRLMRIDAMWAEIAFLPSKESSLAQAWNLPADRDFAFDAPVKPKPLIRDDAGQAVAHQAIISDWDDKKLDGEIIVDDAVLLRGKHYGASLISTMDAPGVAGQVILSPANPTGLLAKFRQASKRADTIYSGRAMQAGGANLRISIDGVSRKRPVQRATFYRHLRDLQSVRL
;
A
#
# COMPACT_ATOMS: atom_id res chain seq x y z
N MET A 1 5.37 9.42 -23.41
CA MET A 1 5.13 9.16 -21.96
C MET A 1 5.24 10.46 -21.20
N ARG A 2 4.23 10.84 -20.43
CA ARG A 2 4.20 12.02 -19.58
C ARG A 2 4.74 11.67 -18.19
N HIS A 3 5.79 12.35 -17.74
CA HIS A 3 6.35 12.21 -16.39
C HIS A 3 5.90 13.38 -15.53
N VAL A 4 5.35 13.07 -14.36
CA VAL A 4 4.93 14.06 -13.35
C VAL A 4 5.67 13.76 -12.06
N ILE A 5 6.50 14.69 -11.59
CA ILE A 5 7.27 14.51 -10.36
C ILE A 5 6.54 15.12 -9.18
N LEU A 6 6.39 14.34 -8.12
CA LEU A 6 5.75 14.73 -6.87
C LEU A 6 6.81 14.76 -5.76
N ASN A 7 7.35 15.92 -5.45
CA ASN A 7 8.39 16.12 -4.43
C ASN A 7 7.73 16.30 -3.06
N CYS A 8 7.78 15.28 -2.22
CA CYS A 8 7.06 15.20 -0.95
C CYS A 8 7.97 15.54 0.23
N GLY A 9 8.04 16.84 0.61
CA GLY A 9 8.86 17.33 1.72
C GLY A 9 10.37 17.19 1.52
N VAL A 10 10.82 17.18 0.28
CA VAL A 10 12.22 17.01 -0.14
C VAL A 10 12.61 18.10 -1.13
N ALA A 11 13.91 18.29 -1.36
CA ALA A 11 14.39 19.19 -2.39
C ALA A 11 13.85 18.78 -3.77
N PRO A 12 13.31 19.71 -4.55
CA PRO A 12 12.69 19.39 -5.81
C PRO A 12 13.69 18.84 -6.83
N ILE A 13 13.24 17.84 -7.56
CA ILE A 13 13.91 17.39 -8.77
C ILE A 13 13.39 18.27 -9.90
N GLU A 14 14.28 18.98 -10.58
CA GLU A 14 13.93 19.81 -11.73
C GLU A 14 13.42 18.95 -12.88
N SER A 15 12.24 19.31 -13.39
CA SER A 15 11.59 18.70 -14.53
C SER A 15 10.58 19.68 -15.12
N THR A 16 10.14 19.41 -16.35
CA THR A 16 9.11 20.21 -17.04
C THR A 16 7.77 20.18 -16.30
N GLU A 17 7.46 19.09 -15.57
CA GLU A 17 6.23 18.98 -14.77
C GLU A 17 6.57 18.41 -13.38
N SER A 18 6.64 19.30 -12.41
CA SER A 18 7.06 18.97 -11.03
C SER A 18 6.22 19.77 -10.05
N TYR A 19 5.79 19.10 -8.97
CA TYR A 19 4.97 19.68 -7.88
C TYR A 19 5.65 19.46 -6.54
N GLU A 20 5.66 20.50 -5.70
CA GLU A 20 6.12 20.43 -4.32
C GLU A 20 4.93 20.18 -3.40
N LEU A 21 5.01 19.13 -2.60
CA LEU A 21 3.99 18.69 -1.66
C LEU A 21 4.58 18.57 -0.25
N SER A 22 3.73 18.57 0.76
CA SER A 22 4.12 18.26 2.14
C SER A 22 4.74 16.84 2.23
N ALA A 23 5.60 16.60 3.21
CA ALA A 23 6.23 15.29 3.46
C ALA A 23 5.18 14.15 3.57
N LEU A 24 4.03 14.44 4.18
CA LEU A 24 2.83 13.61 4.07
C LEU A 24 1.75 14.44 3.36
N PRO A 25 1.53 14.25 2.05
CA PRO A 25 0.62 15.07 1.27
C PRO A 25 -0.81 15.05 1.80
N THR A 26 -1.39 16.22 1.95
CA THR A 26 -2.76 16.40 2.40
C THR A 26 -3.76 16.09 1.28
N ARG A 27 -5.02 15.81 1.66
CA ARG A 27 -6.10 15.62 0.69
C ARG A 27 -6.27 16.81 -0.26
N SER A 28 -5.96 18.03 0.20
CA SER A 28 -6.06 19.26 -0.61
C SER A 28 -4.97 19.31 -1.67
N GLU A 29 -3.72 19.04 -1.28
CA GLU A 29 -2.58 19.00 -2.20
C GLU A 29 -2.76 17.93 -3.27
N LEU A 30 -3.25 16.75 -2.87
CA LEU A 30 -3.49 15.63 -3.79
C LEU A 30 -4.65 15.85 -4.80
N LYS A 31 -5.37 16.98 -4.73
CA LYS A 31 -6.38 17.32 -5.77
C LYS A 31 -5.78 17.53 -7.15
N ILE A 32 -4.51 17.90 -7.22
CA ILE A 32 -3.82 18.09 -8.52
C ILE A 32 -3.85 16.79 -9.34
N LEU A 33 -3.76 15.63 -8.69
CA LEU A 33 -3.81 14.34 -9.37
C LEU A 33 -5.11 14.15 -10.17
N ASN A 34 -6.24 14.69 -9.68
CA ASN A 34 -7.52 14.58 -10.38
C ASN A 34 -7.52 15.31 -11.73
N ALA A 35 -6.89 16.48 -11.79
CA ALA A 35 -6.81 17.24 -13.02
C ALA A 35 -5.92 16.53 -14.05
N ILE A 36 -4.74 16.11 -13.61
CA ILE A 36 -3.74 15.43 -14.44
C ILE A 36 -4.29 14.11 -14.99
N THR A 37 -4.87 13.28 -14.13
CA THR A 37 -5.38 11.96 -14.55
C THR A 37 -6.57 12.06 -15.49
N LYS A 38 -7.49 13.01 -15.28
CA LYS A 38 -8.64 13.24 -16.18
C LYS A 38 -8.25 13.73 -17.57
N GLU A 39 -7.11 14.39 -17.69
CA GLU A 39 -6.60 14.87 -18.97
C GLU A 39 -6.04 13.73 -19.82
N VAL A 40 -5.44 12.72 -19.22
CA VAL A 40 -4.61 11.71 -19.88
C VAL A 40 -5.22 10.32 -19.88
N LEU A 41 -5.80 9.91 -18.76
CA LEU A 41 -6.31 8.54 -18.61
C LEU A 41 -7.70 8.40 -19.21
N PRO A 42 -7.99 7.30 -19.90
CA PRO A 42 -9.33 6.95 -20.31
C PRO A 42 -10.22 6.68 -19.08
N GLU A 43 -11.53 6.78 -19.25
CA GLU A 43 -12.49 6.41 -18.22
C GLU A 43 -12.39 4.91 -17.91
N ASP A 44 -12.26 4.56 -16.64
CA ASP A 44 -12.19 3.17 -16.20
C ASP A 44 -13.59 2.55 -16.28
N PRO A 45 -13.82 1.55 -17.16
CA PRO A 45 -15.12 0.87 -17.28
C PRO A 45 -15.31 -0.21 -16.20
N THR A 46 -14.72 -0.04 -15.01
CA THR A 46 -14.90 -1.02 -13.92
C THR A 46 -16.37 -1.24 -13.65
N PRO A 47 -16.85 -2.48 -13.68
CA PRO A 47 -18.24 -2.77 -13.39
C PRO A 47 -18.59 -2.35 -11.96
N SER A 48 -19.85 -1.98 -11.75
CA SER A 48 -20.38 -1.70 -10.43
C SER A 48 -20.33 -2.93 -9.52
N LEU A 49 -20.46 -2.73 -8.20
CA LEU A 49 -20.53 -3.86 -7.25
C LEU A 49 -21.69 -4.82 -7.57
N GLU A 50 -22.79 -4.34 -8.13
CA GLU A 50 -23.94 -5.15 -8.54
C GLU A 50 -23.60 -6.00 -9.76
N GLU A 51 -22.92 -5.46 -10.75
CA GLU A 51 -22.45 -6.19 -11.91
C GLU A 51 -21.39 -7.24 -11.54
N ILE A 52 -20.49 -6.91 -10.60
CA ILE A 52 -19.51 -7.87 -10.07
C ILE A 52 -20.21 -8.99 -9.31
N ALA A 53 -21.19 -8.68 -8.47
CA ALA A 53 -21.95 -9.68 -7.72
C ALA A 53 -22.75 -10.63 -8.64
N ALA A 54 -23.18 -10.15 -9.81
CA ALA A 54 -23.87 -10.94 -10.84
C ALA A 54 -22.91 -11.79 -11.69
N SER A 55 -21.61 -11.52 -11.65
CA SER A 55 -20.59 -12.23 -12.44
C SER A 55 -19.91 -13.32 -11.61
N PRO A 56 -20.14 -14.62 -11.90
CA PRO A 56 -19.58 -15.73 -11.10
C PRO A 56 -18.06 -15.84 -11.22
N ASP A 57 -17.47 -15.36 -12.31
CA ASP A 57 -16.04 -15.44 -12.58
C ASP A 57 -15.41 -14.04 -12.65
N VAL A 58 -14.69 -13.66 -11.61
CA VAL A 58 -13.97 -12.39 -11.55
C VAL A 58 -12.49 -12.61 -11.85
N ALA A 59 -12.09 -12.33 -13.08
CA ALA A 59 -10.74 -12.55 -13.60
C ALA A 59 -9.62 -11.83 -12.81
N HIS A 60 -9.96 -10.75 -12.08
CA HIS A 60 -9.01 -9.94 -11.31
C HIS A 60 -8.35 -10.65 -10.12
N LEU A 61 -8.70 -11.89 -9.84
CA LEU A 61 -8.09 -12.68 -8.74
C LEU A 61 -6.87 -13.50 -9.18
N GLY A 62 -6.52 -13.45 -10.46
CA GLY A 62 -5.33 -14.08 -11.02
C GLY A 62 -4.04 -13.27 -10.79
N GLU A 63 -3.02 -13.56 -11.58
CA GLU A 63 -1.79 -12.79 -11.59
C GLU A 63 -2.05 -11.30 -11.90
N PRO A 64 -1.23 -10.38 -11.36
CA PRO A 64 -1.38 -8.96 -11.62
C PRO A 64 -1.25 -8.64 -13.10
N GLY A 65 -2.18 -7.81 -13.60
CA GLY A 65 -2.27 -7.45 -15.00
C GLY A 65 -1.94 -5.99 -15.27
N PHE A 66 -1.50 -5.71 -16.50
CA PHE A 66 -1.40 -4.36 -17.02
C PHE A 66 -2.78 -3.72 -17.15
N ALA A 67 -2.81 -2.38 -17.29
CA ALA A 67 -4.03 -1.66 -17.62
C ALA A 67 -4.69 -2.31 -18.87
N PRO A 68 -6.00 -2.64 -18.82
CA PRO A 68 -6.64 -3.41 -19.88
C PRO A 68 -6.90 -2.59 -21.15
N GLN A 69 -6.77 -1.27 -21.09
CA GLN A 69 -6.95 -0.37 -22.20
C GLN A 69 -5.61 0.19 -22.65
N LEU A 70 -5.50 0.38 -23.97
CA LEU A 70 -4.36 1.05 -24.55
C LEU A 70 -4.39 2.52 -24.13
N ILE A 71 -3.29 3.01 -23.57
CA ILE A 71 -3.10 4.41 -23.20
C ILE A 71 -2.10 4.97 -24.20
N ASP A 72 -2.56 5.87 -25.09
CA ASP A 72 -1.74 6.41 -26.18
C ASP A 72 -0.54 7.21 -25.64
N ASP A 73 -0.74 7.95 -24.56
CA ASP A 73 0.33 8.68 -23.85
C ASP A 73 0.39 8.23 -22.37
N PRO A 74 1.18 7.21 -22.04
CA PRO A 74 1.29 6.70 -20.67
C PRO A 74 1.71 7.80 -19.69
N LEU A 75 1.00 7.87 -18.57
CA LEU A 75 1.23 8.81 -17.47
C LEU A 75 1.98 8.12 -16.34
N ARG A 76 3.16 8.63 -15.98
CA ARG A 76 3.95 8.14 -14.86
C ARG A 76 4.10 9.21 -13.79
N PHE A 77 3.62 8.90 -12.58
CA PHE A 77 3.92 9.69 -11.40
C PHE A 77 5.21 9.17 -10.75
N ILE A 78 6.18 10.06 -10.60
CA ILE A 78 7.44 9.76 -9.92
C ILE A 78 7.35 10.41 -8.54
N VAL A 79 7.19 9.58 -7.51
CA VAL A 79 7.05 10.03 -6.13
C VAL A 79 8.44 10.11 -5.50
N HIS A 80 8.89 11.32 -5.20
CA HIS A 80 10.14 11.57 -4.47
C HIS A 80 9.80 11.94 -3.03
N GLY A 81 10.12 11.06 -2.07
CA GLY A 81 9.74 11.26 -0.69
C GLY A 81 9.94 10.02 0.18
N ASP A 82 9.10 9.85 1.20
CA ASP A 82 9.11 8.66 2.06
C ASP A 82 7.95 7.69 1.75
N ASP A 83 7.96 6.52 2.41
CA ASP A 83 6.97 5.45 2.23
C ASP A 83 5.53 5.93 2.46
N ALA A 84 5.33 6.82 3.46
CA ALA A 84 4.01 7.36 3.79
C ALA A 84 3.48 8.30 2.69
N ALA A 85 4.36 9.07 2.05
CA ALA A 85 4.01 9.92 0.92
C ALA A 85 3.54 9.07 -0.27
N LEU A 86 4.29 8.02 -0.61
CA LEU A 86 3.90 7.10 -1.68
C LEU A 86 2.55 6.44 -1.39
N ALA A 87 2.34 5.94 -0.16
CA ALA A 87 1.06 5.33 0.25
C ALA A 87 -0.11 6.31 0.14
N ALA A 88 0.09 7.59 0.49
CA ALA A 88 -0.93 8.64 0.36
C ALA A 88 -1.30 8.91 -1.10
N ILE A 89 -0.31 8.95 -2.00
CA ILE A 89 -0.51 9.15 -3.44
C ILE A 89 -1.23 7.95 -4.05
N ILE A 90 -0.79 6.71 -3.79
CA ILE A 90 -1.48 5.50 -4.23
C ILE A 90 -2.92 5.47 -3.73
N THR A 91 -3.14 5.80 -2.45
CA THR A 91 -4.49 5.91 -1.87
C THR A 91 -5.35 6.91 -2.64
N ARG A 92 -4.78 8.06 -3.04
CA ARG A 92 -5.51 9.05 -3.82
C ARG A 92 -5.87 8.55 -5.20
N LEU A 93 -4.92 7.98 -5.92
CA LEU A 93 -5.14 7.42 -7.26
C LEU A 93 -6.20 6.31 -7.23
N MET A 94 -6.14 5.42 -6.26
CA MET A 94 -7.16 4.39 -6.04
C MET A 94 -8.56 4.99 -5.85
N ARG A 95 -8.68 6.06 -5.05
CA ARG A 95 -9.98 6.70 -4.75
C ARG A 95 -10.59 7.51 -5.88
N ILE A 96 -9.82 7.80 -6.92
CA ILE A 96 -10.28 8.53 -8.10
C ILE A 96 -10.26 7.66 -9.35
N ASP A 97 -10.19 6.34 -9.17
CA ASP A 97 -10.17 5.32 -10.22
C ASP A 97 -9.08 5.55 -11.29
N ALA A 98 -7.91 6.04 -10.84
CA ALA A 98 -6.78 6.37 -11.71
C ALA A 98 -5.62 5.36 -11.58
N MET A 99 -5.93 4.07 -11.34
CA MET A 99 -4.93 3.02 -11.11
C MET A 99 -4.17 2.59 -12.37
N TRP A 100 -4.52 3.13 -13.52
CA TRP A 100 -3.78 2.90 -14.78
C TRP A 100 -2.58 3.82 -14.96
N ALA A 101 -2.45 4.85 -14.11
CA ALA A 101 -1.21 5.61 -14.02
C ALA A 101 -0.08 4.72 -13.52
N GLU A 102 1.09 4.88 -14.12
CA GLU A 102 2.32 4.23 -13.66
C GLU A 102 2.85 4.93 -12.41
N ILE A 103 3.37 4.17 -11.47
CA ILE A 103 3.92 4.67 -10.22
C ILE A 103 5.38 4.27 -10.09
N ALA A 104 6.26 5.25 -10.09
CA ALA A 104 7.67 5.11 -9.76
C ALA A 104 7.95 5.75 -8.38
N PHE A 105 8.91 5.21 -7.66
CA PHE A 105 9.29 5.70 -6.34
C PHE A 105 10.78 6.01 -6.27
N LEU A 106 11.10 7.21 -5.80
CA LEU A 106 12.45 7.67 -5.47
C LEU A 106 12.48 7.94 -3.96
N PRO A 107 13.00 7.00 -3.16
CA PRO A 107 13.05 7.16 -1.72
C PRO A 107 14.06 8.26 -1.34
N SER A 108 13.65 9.21 -0.49
CA SER A 108 14.51 10.28 0.03
C SER A 108 15.42 9.86 1.18
N LYS A 109 15.16 8.67 1.73
CA LYS A 109 15.89 8.04 2.84
C LYS A 109 15.78 6.53 2.74
N GLU A 110 16.42 5.81 3.67
CA GLU A 110 16.24 4.36 3.77
C GLU A 110 14.75 4.00 3.87
N SER A 111 14.31 3.09 3.01
CA SER A 111 12.92 2.73 2.80
C SER A 111 12.74 1.22 2.76
N SER A 112 11.87 0.71 3.62
CA SER A 112 11.48 -0.71 3.61
C SER A 112 10.65 -1.07 2.39
N LEU A 113 9.89 -0.12 1.88
CA LEU A 113 9.10 -0.28 0.65
C LEU A 113 10.02 -0.38 -0.57
N ALA A 114 11.04 0.49 -0.69
CA ALA A 114 12.00 0.43 -1.77
C ALA A 114 12.77 -0.90 -1.77
N GLN A 115 13.14 -1.40 -0.59
CA GLN A 115 13.76 -2.72 -0.45
C GLN A 115 12.80 -3.84 -0.90
N ALA A 116 11.53 -3.80 -0.49
CA ALA A 116 10.51 -4.77 -0.89
C ALA A 116 10.21 -4.75 -2.39
N TRP A 117 10.26 -3.59 -3.02
CA TRP A 117 10.09 -3.45 -4.47
C TRP A 117 11.39 -3.70 -5.25
N ASN A 118 12.48 -4.00 -4.55
CA ASN A 118 13.82 -4.19 -5.11
C ASN A 118 14.26 -3.02 -6.00
N LEU A 119 14.03 -1.78 -5.52
CA LEU A 119 14.37 -0.57 -6.26
C LEU A 119 15.88 -0.29 -6.17
N PRO A 120 16.55 -0.05 -7.29
CA PRO A 120 17.92 0.42 -7.26
C PRO A 120 18.00 1.86 -6.75
N ALA A 121 19.16 2.25 -6.19
CA ALA A 121 19.43 3.63 -5.83
C ALA A 121 19.82 4.46 -7.07
N ASP A 122 18.94 4.44 -8.05
CA ASP A 122 19.15 5.05 -9.38
C ASP A 122 17.94 5.88 -9.77
N ARG A 123 18.18 7.17 -10.00
CA ARG A 123 17.13 8.08 -10.41
C ARG A 123 16.57 7.73 -11.78
N ASP A 124 17.43 7.39 -12.74
CA ASP A 124 17.03 7.13 -14.12
C ASP A 124 16.13 5.90 -14.21
N PHE A 125 16.31 4.95 -13.28
CA PHE A 125 15.40 3.81 -13.16
C PHE A 125 13.94 4.23 -12.96
N ALA A 126 13.67 5.25 -12.16
CA ALA A 126 12.29 5.72 -11.92
C ALA A 126 11.67 6.33 -13.19
N PHE A 127 12.48 6.88 -14.09
CA PHE A 127 12.01 7.48 -15.33
C PHE A 127 11.84 6.43 -16.44
N ASP A 128 12.79 5.52 -16.59
CA ASP A 128 12.94 4.73 -17.82
C ASP A 128 12.59 3.24 -17.65
N ALA A 129 12.58 2.72 -16.41
CA ALA A 129 12.34 1.30 -16.21
C ALA A 129 10.88 0.89 -16.54
N PRO A 130 10.69 -0.37 -16.98
CA PRO A 130 9.37 -0.86 -17.32
C PRO A 130 8.47 -1.04 -16.09
N VAL A 131 7.17 -0.95 -16.32
CA VAL A 131 6.15 -1.30 -15.33
C VAL A 131 6.11 -2.81 -15.10
N LYS A 132 6.00 -3.21 -13.84
CA LYS A 132 5.63 -4.57 -13.43
C LYS A 132 4.42 -4.45 -12.50
N PRO A 133 3.24 -4.82 -12.93
CA PRO A 133 2.04 -4.76 -12.11
C PRO A 133 2.18 -5.58 -10.83
N LYS A 134 1.51 -5.14 -9.76
CA LYS A 134 1.39 -5.90 -8.51
C LYS A 134 -0.03 -5.78 -7.94
N PRO A 135 -0.47 -6.74 -7.13
CA PRO A 135 -1.74 -6.62 -6.43
C PRO A 135 -1.77 -5.34 -5.60
N LEU A 136 -2.83 -4.56 -5.72
CA LEU A 136 -3.10 -3.45 -4.82
C LEU A 136 -3.96 -3.95 -3.67
N ILE A 137 -3.45 -3.82 -2.44
CA ILE A 137 -4.22 -4.11 -1.23
C ILE A 137 -4.76 -2.81 -0.67
N ARG A 138 -6.01 -2.85 -0.22
CA ARG A 138 -6.66 -1.73 0.48
C ARG A 138 -7.34 -2.20 1.75
N ASP A 139 -7.58 -1.27 2.67
CA ASP A 139 -8.40 -1.52 3.83
C ASP A 139 -9.87 -1.13 3.62
N ASP A 140 -10.72 -1.47 4.60
CA ASP A 140 -12.14 -1.11 4.65
C ASP A 140 -12.41 0.40 4.78
N ALA A 141 -11.42 1.19 5.21
CA ALA A 141 -11.48 2.65 5.25
C ALA A 141 -11.06 3.29 3.91
N GLY A 142 -10.73 2.49 2.90
CA GLY A 142 -10.30 2.94 1.57
C GLY A 142 -8.89 3.52 1.56
N GLN A 143 -7.99 3.02 2.42
CA GLN A 143 -6.57 3.33 2.39
C GLN A 143 -5.79 2.19 1.73
N ALA A 144 -4.92 2.52 0.79
CA ALA A 144 -4.04 1.56 0.13
C ALA A 144 -2.90 1.13 1.07
N VAL A 145 -2.49 -0.12 0.96
CA VAL A 145 -1.30 -0.68 1.60
C VAL A 145 -0.22 -0.83 0.51
N ALA A 146 0.71 0.11 0.46
CA ALA A 146 1.77 0.08 -0.54
C ALA A 146 2.79 -1.04 -0.24
N HIS A 147 3.09 -1.25 1.04
CA HIS A 147 4.02 -2.28 1.51
C HIS A 147 3.46 -3.08 2.68
N GLN A 148 3.15 -2.43 3.80
CA GLN A 148 2.87 -3.13 5.06
C GLN A 148 1.75 -2.51 5.87
N ALA A 149 0.92 -3.36 6.48
CA ALA A 149 0.07 -2.98 7.60
C ALA A 149 0.44 -3.74 8.88
N ILE A 150 0.37 -3.06 10.02
CA ILE A 150 0.55 -3.64 11.35
C ILE A 150 -0.79 -3.55 12.10
N ILE A 151 -1.21 -4.65 12.66
CA ILE A 151 -2.39 -4.77 13.51
C ILE A 151 -1.90 -5.12 14.91
N SER A 152 -2.14 -4.24 15.88
CA SER A 152 -1.72 -4.41 17.27
C SER A 152 -2.78 -3.89 18.23
N ASP A 153 -2.55 -3.99 19.52
CA ASP A 153 -3.38 -3.34 20.54
C ASP A 153 -3.09 -1.84 20.61
N TRP A 154 -4.15 -1.03 20.81
CA TRP A 154 -4.03 0.43 20.86
C TRP A 154 -3.19 0.93 22.04
N ASP A 155 -3.24 0.25 23.17
CA ASP A 155 -2.53 0.61 24.41
C ASP A 155 -1.16 -0.08 24.50
N ASP A 156 -0.62 -0.61 23.40
CA ASP A 156 0.65 -1.34 23.32
C ASP A 156 0.71 -2.60 24.25
N LYS A 157 -0.45 -3.18 24.54
CA LYS A 157 -0.60 -4.43 25.26
C LYS A 157 -0.61 -5.62 24.29
N LYS A 158 -0.94 -6.80 24.78
CA LYS A 158 -1.31 -7.91 23.90
C LYS A 158 -2.72 -7.69 23.37
N LEU A 159 -2.85 -7.70 22.06
CA LEU A 159 -4.12 -7.79 21.35
C LEU A 159 -4.85 -9.05 21.83
N ASP A 160 -6.11 -8.90 22.21
CA ASP A 160 -7.01 -10.02 22.47
C ASP A 160 -8.07 -10.04 21.36
N GLY A 161 -7.96 -11.02 20.47
CA GLY A 161 -8.79 -11.03 19.27
C GLY A 161 -8.51 -12.19 18.34
N GLU A 162 -8.99 -12.07 17.13
CA GLU A 162 -8.80 -13.04 16.07
C GLU A 162 -8.40 -12.35 14.78
N ILE A 163 -7.43 -12.94 14.07
CA ILE A 163 -7.04 -12.51 12.74
C ILE A 163 -7.05 -13.72 11.82
N ILE A 164 -7.68 -13.55 10.64
CA ILE A 164 -7.91 -14.60 9.65
C ILE A 164 -7.33 -14.10 8.31
N VAL A 165 -6.68 -15.01 7.58
CA VAL A 165 -6.26 -14.79 6.19
C VAL A 165 -7.05 -15.76 5.32
N ASP A 166 -7.94 -15.23 4.46
CA ASP A 166 -8.96 -15.97 3.72
C ASP A 166 -9.81 -16.84 4.67
N ASP A 167 -9.57 -18.16 4.72
CA ASP A 167 -10.26 -19.13 5.59
C ASP A 167 -9.37 -19.66 6.72
N ALA A 168 -8.09 -19.28 6.77
CA ALA A 168 -7.12 -19.76 7.74
C ALA A 168 -6.98 -18.81 8.94
N VAL A 169 -7.11 -19.34 10.16
CA VAL A 169 -6.88 -18.56 11.39
C VAL A 169 -5.38 -18.31 11.55
N LEU A 170 -4.95 -17.05 11.37
CA LEU A 170 -3.58 -16.62 11.60
C LEU A 170 -3.25 -16.56 13.09
N LEU A 171 -4.14 -15.97 13.90
CA LEU A 171 -4.03 -15.94 15.35
C LEU A 171 -5.41 -15.87 16.01
N ARG A 172 -5.51 -16.39 17.26
CA ARG A 172 -6.68 -16.25 18.12
C ARG A 172 -6.23 -16.11 19.57
N GLY A 173 -6.86 -15.19 20.31
CA GLY A 173 -6.54 -14.89 21.71
C GLY A 173 -5.45 -13.82 21.85
N LYS A 174 -4.56 -13.96 22.85
CA LYS A 174 -3.62 -12.90 23.27
C LYS A 174 -2.27 -12.97 22.57
N HIS A 175 -2.03 -12.07 21.63
CA HIS A 175 -0.80 -11.92 20.84
C HIS A 175 -0.32 -10.47 20.83
N TYR A 176 0.92 -10.22 20.40
CA TYR A 176 1.38 -8.84 20.18
C TYR A 176 0.80 -8.22 18.90
N GLY A 177 0.16 -9.02 18.06
CA GLY A 177 -0.50 -8.58 16.83
C GLY A 177 -0.09 -9.40 15.61
N ALA A 178 -0.37 -8.85 14.45
CA ALA A 178 0.02 -9.39 13.16
C ALA A 178 0.54 -8.31 12.22
N SER A 179 1.36 -8.73 11.27
CA SER A 179 1.73 -7.92 10.11
C SER A 179 1.10 -8.48 8.85
N LEU A 180 0.66 -7.60 7.99
CA LEU A 180 0.29 -7.85 6.62
C LEU A 180 1.35 -7.24 5.72
N ILE A 181 1.85 -7.99 4.75
CA ILE A 181 2.70 -7.51 3.66
C ILE A 181 1.90 -7.60 2.36
N SER A 182 1.87 -6.51 1.59
CA SER A 182 1.37 -6.51 0.22
C SER A 182 2.42 -7.17 -0.68
N THR A 183 2.12 -8.36 -1.21
CA THR A 183 3.04 -9.14 -2.04
C THR A 183 3.17 -8.58 -3.45
N MET A 184 4.20 -9.01 -4.18
CA MET A 184 4.42 -8.58 -5.57
C MET A 184 3.55 -9.36 -6.55
N ASP A 185 3.18 -10.58 -6.19
CA ASP A 185 2.42 -11.53 -7.02
C ASP A 185 1.11 -11.91 -6.31
N ALA A 186 0.23 -12.59 -7.01
CA ALA A 186 -0.99 -13.16 -6.42
C ALA A 186 -0.64 -14.14 -5.28
N PRO A 187 -1.51 -14.24 -4.30
CA PRO A 187 -2.83 -13.65 -4.13
C PRO A 187 -2.87 -12.21 -3.61
N GLY A 188 -1.76 -11.63 -3.13
CA GLY A 188 -1.61 -10.23 -2.78
C GLY A 188 -1.35 -9.94 -1.30
N VAL A 189 -1.74 -10.81 -0.39
CA VAL A 189 -1.59 -10.65 1.06
C VAL A 189 -0.69 -11.74 1.62
N ALA A 190 0.30 -11.35 2.42
CA ALA A 190 1.06 -12.27 3.28
C ALA A 190 0.93 -11.82 4.74
N GLY A 191 0.39 -12.70 5.60
CA GLY A 191 0.15 -12.47 7.02
C GLY A 191 1.15 -13.22 7.89
N GLN A 192 1.67 -12.56 8.94
CA GLN A 192 2.54 -13.15 9.96
C GLN A 192 2.19 -12.69 11.36
N VAL A 193 2.30 -13.59 12.34
CA VAL A 193 2.12 -13.25 13.78
C VAL A 193 3.35 -12.49 14.29
N ILE A 194 3.11 -11.43 15.06
CA ILE A 194 4.14 -10.68 15.78
C ILE A 194 4.36 -11.33 17.16
N LEU A 195 5.59 -11.80 17.41
CA LEU A 195 5.97 -12.55 18.61
C LEU A 195 6.54 -11.67 19.74
N SER A 196 6.88 -10.41 19.45
CA SER A 196 7.41 -9.47 20.45
C SER A 196 6.85 -8.06 20.22
N PRO A 197 6.77 -7.21 21.27
CA PRO A 197 6.23 -5.86 21.11
C PRO A 197 7.04 -5.04 20.10
N ALA A 198 6.34 -4.21 19.32
CA ALA A 198 6.95 -3.31 18.33
C ALA A 198 7.83 -2.24 18.99
N ASN A 199 7.39 -1.74 20.16
CA ASN A 199 8.10 -0.73 20.95
C ASN A 199 8.51 -1.32 22.31
N PRO A 200 9.71 -1.92 22.42
CA PRO A 200 10.17 -2.38 23.72
C PRO A 200 10.41 -1.17 24.62
N THR A 201 9.70 -1.10 25.75
CA THR A 201 9.89 -0.09 26.79
C THR A 201 11.08 -0.47 27.68
N GLY A 202 11.94 0.52 28.05
CA GLY A 202 13.03 0.34 28.99
C GLY A 202 14.41 0.72 28.48
N LEU A 203 15.41 0.76 29.37
CA LEU A 203 16.80 1.17 29.10
C LEU A 203 17.48 0.38 27.96
N LEU A 204 17.05 -0.84 27.70
CA LEU A 204 17.59 -1.73 26.67
C LEU A 204 16.83 -1.64 25.33
N ALA A 205 15.88 -0.73 25.19
CA ALA A 205 15.08 -0.57 23.96
C ALA A 205 15.95 -0.29 22.72
N LYS A 206 17.06 0.44 22.90
CA LYS A 206 18.03 0.78 21.84
C LYS A 206 18.77 -0.42 21.25
N PHE A 207 18.82 -1.55 21.96
CA PHE A 207 19.53 -2.76 21.56
C PHE A 207 18.58 -3.87 21.07
N ARG A 208 17.27 -3.66 21.08
CA ARG A 208 16.31 -4.66 20.62
C ARG A 208 16.03 -4.41 19.14
N GLN A 209 16.36 -5.40 18.35
CA GLN A 209 15.97 -5.51 16.94
C GLN A 209 14.45 -5.42 16.74
N ALA A 210 14.06 -5.12 15.49
CA ALA A 210 12.68 -5.13 15.02
C ALA A 210 11.86 -6.29 15.61
N SER A 211 10.57 -6.08 15.80
CA SER A 211 9.67 -7.07 16.41
C SER A 211 9.85 -8.45 15.75
N LYS A 212 10.14 -9.46 16.59
CA LYS A 212 10.30 -10.83 16.11
C LYS A 212 8.97 -11.33 15.56
N ARG A 213 8.99 -11.91 14.35
CA ARG A 213 7.82 -12.50 13.69
C ARG A 213 7.90 -14.01 13.71
N ALA A 214 6.75 -14.66 13.58
CA ALA A 214 6.67 -16.10 13.40
C ALA A 214 7.26 -16.49 12.02
N ASP A 215 7.82 -17.68 11.92
CA ASP A 215 8.36 -18.18 10.65
C ASP A 215 7.25 -18.56 9.67
N THR A 216 6.05 -18.90 10.19
CA THR A 216 4.90 -19.27 9.37
C THR A 216 4.27 -18.04 8.72
N ILE A 217 4.11 -18.09 7.41
CA ILE A 217 3.45 -17.08 6.59
C ILE A 217 2.14 -17.67 6.07
N TYR A 218 1.05 -16.90 6.22
CA TYR A 218 -0.25 -17.21 5.64
C TYR A 218 -0.46 -16.31 4.43
N SER A 219 -0.71 -16.89 3.27
CA SER A 219 -0.95 -16.17 2.02
C SER A 219 -2.41 -16.23 1.63
N GLY A 220 -2.96 -15.11 1.18
CA GLY A 220 -4.37 -15.00 0.83
C GLY A 220 -4.70 -13.72 0.06
N ARG A 221 -5.96 -13.54 -0.26
CA ARG A 221 -6.50 -12.36 -0.96
C ARG A 221 -7.04 -11.31 0.01
N ALA A 222 -7.35 -11.74 1.23
CA ALA A 222 -7.89 -10.89 2.26
C ALA A 222 -7.35 -11.25 3.64
N MET A 223 -7.28 -10.25 4.52
CA MET A 223 -7.02 -10.43 5.94
C MET A 223 -8.09 -9.69 6.72
N GLN A 224 -8.71 -10.37 7.69
CA GLN A 224 -9.70 -9.80 8.58
C GLN A 224 -9.19 -9.85 10.01
N ALA A 225 -9.38 -8.75 10.74
CA ALA A 225 -9.00 -8.64 12.14
C ALA A 225 -10.20 -8.22 12.97
N GLY A 226 -10.41 -8.89 14.11
CA GLY A 226 -11.40 -8.55 15.11
C GLY A 226 -10.78 -8.51 16.50
N GLY A 227 -11.15 -7.50 17.32
CA GLY A 227 -10.66 -7.33 18.68
C GLY A 227 -11.22 -6.06 19.31
N ALA A 228 -11.14 -5.95 20.65
CA ALA A 228 -11.77 -4.85 21.37
C ALA A 228 -11.15 -3.48 21.09
N ASN A 229 -9.84 -3.42 20.79
CA ASN A 229 -9.07 -2.19 20.83
C ASN A 229 -7.89 -2.23 19.83
N LEU A 230 -8.20 -2.37 18.52
CA LEU A 230 -7.18 -2.52 17.50
C LEU A 230 -6.56 -1.19 17.08
N ARG A 231 -5.23 -1.16 17.03
CA ARG A 231 -4.44 -0.16 16.33
C ARG A 231 -4.10 -0.69 14.94
N ILE A 232 -4.45 0.08 13.93
CA ILE A 232 -4.10 -0.20 12.54
C ILE A 232 -3.08 0.84 12.09
N SER A 233 -1.91 0.39 11.68
CA SER A 233 -0.87 1.24 11.10
C SER A 233 -0.54 0.74 9.69
N ILE A 234 -0.65 1.60 8.69
CA ILE A 234 -0.39 1.30 7.28
C ILE A 234 0.78 2.16 6.82
N ASP A 235 1.82 1.53 6.30
CA ASP A 235 3.04 2.17 5.79
C ASP A 235 3.57 3.27 6.73
N GLY A 236 3.61 2.94 8.04
CA GLY A 236 4.08 3.83 9.10
C GLY A 236 3.05 4.83 9.64
N VAL A 237 1.86 4.94 9.04
CA VAL A 237 0.81 5.87 9.48
C VAL A 237 -0.29 5.13 10.24
N SER A 238 -0.46 5.46 11.51
CA SER A 238 -1.51 4.87 12.36
C SER A 238 -2.85 5.57 12.16
N ARG A 239 -3.95 4.81 12.19
CA ARG A 239 -5.30 5.38 12.31
C ARG A 239 -5.38 6.23 13.57
N LYS A 240 -6.18 7.29 13.53
CA LYS A 240 -6.30 8.26 14.65
C LYS A 240 -7.08 7.74 15.86
N ARG A 241 -7.78 6.62 15.72
CA ARG A 241 -8.64 6.04 16.77
C ARG A 241 -8.57 4.51 16.70
N PRO A 242 -8.75 3.83 17.84
CA PRO A 242 -8.89 2.39 17.84
C PRO A 242 -10.14 1.95 17.07
N VAL A 243 -10.09 0.74 16.55
CA VAL A 243 -11.22 0.10 15.88
C VAL A 243 -11.44 -1.30 16.46
N GLN A 244 -12.62 -1.86 16.25
CA GLN A 244 -12.93 -3.22 16.68
C GLN A 244 -12.75 -4.25 15.54
N ARG A 245 -12.76 -3.76 14.30
CA ARG A 245 -12.61 -4.58 13.10
C ARG A 245 -11.80 -3.82 12.07
N ALA A 246 -11.05 -4.57 11.27
CA ALA A 246 -10.39 -4.06 10.07
C ALA A 246 -10.34 -5.19 9.04
N THR A 247 -10.62 -4.87 7.80
CA THR A 247 -10.52 -5.81 6.69
C THR A 247 -9.58 -5.22 5.64
N PHE A 248 -8.65 -6.03 5.20
CA PHE A 248 -7.75 -5.75 4.10
C PHE A 248 -8.07 -6.72 2.97
N TYR A 249 -8.10 -6.24 1.75
CA TYR A 249 -8.43 -7.08 0.59
C TYR A 249 -7.83 -6.53 -0.69
N ARG A 250 -7.65 -7.41 -1.66
CA ARG A 250 -7.16 -7.02 -2.98
C ARG A 250 -8.18 -6.13 -3.67
N HIS A 251 -7.71 -5.00 -4.19
CA HIS A 251 -8.49 -4.07 -5.00
C HIS A 251 -8.74 -4.65 -6.40
N LEU A 252 -9.77 -4.14 -7.10
CA LEU A 252 -10.14 -4.60 -8.45
C LEU A 252 -9.09 -4.27 -9.51
N ARG A 253 -8.30 -3.21 -9.30
CA ARG A 253 -7.22 -2.81 -10.19
C ARG A 253 -5.88 -3.04 -9.53
N ASP A 254 -4.96 -3.58 -10.29
CA ASP A 254 -3.59 -3.76 -9.85
C ASP A 254 -2.79 -2.46 -9.97
N LEU A 255 -1.80 -2.29 -9.11
CA LEU A 255 -0.90 -1.16 -9.13
C LEU A 255 0.11 -1.31 -10.27
N GLN A 256 0.18 -0.32 -11.15
CA GLN A 256 1.14 -0.25 -12.23
C GLN A 256 2.48 0.27 -11.70
N SER A 257 3.24 -0.58 -10.97
CA SER A 257 4.46 -0.18 -10.28
C SER A 257 5.71 -0.29 -11.17
N VAL A 258 6.59 0.70 -11.10
CA VAL A 258 7.92 0.65 -11.70
C VAL A 258 8.85 -0.01 -10.68
N ARG A 259 9.29 -1.25 -10.95
CA ARG A 259 10.10 -2.08 -10.04
C ARG A 259 10.92 -3.13 -10.80
N LEU A 260 11.89 -3.73 -10.12
CA LEU A 260 12.67 -4.87 -10.66
C LEU A 260 11.93 -6.20 -10.58
#